data_054c9ffd5730d745f79ae3006e47a6a4
#
_entry.id   054c9ffd5730d745f79ae3006e47a6a4
#
_cell.length_a   1.000
_cell.length_b   1.000
_cell.length_c   1.000
_cell.angle_alpha   90.00
_cell.angle_beta   90.00
_cell.angle_gamma   90.00
#
_symmetry.space_group_name_H-M   'P 1'
#
loop_
_entity.id
_entity.type
_entity.pdbx_description
1 polymer ?
#
loop_
_entity_poly.entity_id
_entity_poly.type
_entity_poly.pdbx_seq_one_letter_code
_entity_poly.pdbx_strand_id
1 'polypeptide(L)' 'MGDPLHLTILYEEGGDGWIVSSIPEVPGVFSQGRTKEEAREMALDALAGMLELRAAEHQPQGKAVGSESLSIVAA' A
#
# COMPACT_ATOMS: atom_id res chain seq x y z
N MET A 1 -16.10 -10.41 -14.20
CA MET A 1 -15.60 -9.07 -14.01
C MET A 1 -15.53 -8.75 -12.52
N GLY A 2 -14.34 -8.58 -12.01
CA GLY A 2 -14.16 -8.32 -10.58
C GLY A 2 -14.37 -6.86 -10.23
N ASP A 3 -14.87 -6.61 -9.06
CA ASP A 3 -14.94 -5.25 -8.55
C ASP A 3 -13.53 -4.73 -8.30
N PRO A 4 -13.31 -3.42 -8.47
CA PRO A 4 -12.01 -2.86 -8.13
C PRO A 4 -11.71 -3.07 -6.65
N LEU A 5 -10.46 -3.33 -6.34
CA LEU A 5 -10.05 -3.47 -4.96
C LEU A 5 -10.11 -2.11 -4.27
N HIS A 6 -10.93 -2.02 -3.25
CA HIS A 6 -11.06 -0.78 -2.49
C HIS A 6 -10.09 -0.76 -1.33
N LEU A 7 -9.22 0.23 -1.34
CA LEU A 7 -8.29 0.47 -0.26
C LEU A 7 -8.68 1.74 0.48
N THR A 8 -8.50 1.72 1.77
CA THR A 8 -8.80 2.86 2.63
C THR A 8 -7.50 3.48 3.10
N ILE A 9 -7.41 4.79 3.04
CA ILE A 9 -6.30 5.50 3.68
C ILE A 9 -6.86 6.13 4.95
N LEU A 10 -6.37 5.67 6.08
CA LEU A 10 -6.77 6.17 7.38
C LEU A 10 -5.78 7.23 7.83
N TYR A 11 -6.29 8.36 8.28
CA TYR A 11 -5.47 9.47 8.77
C TYR A 11 -5.68 9.63 10.27
N GLU A 12 -4.58 9.77 11.00
CA GLU A 12 -4.63 9.99 12.43
C GLU A 12 -3.62 11.06 12.82
N GLU A 13 -3.89 11.77 13.90
CA GLU A 13 -2.92 12.73 14.42
C GLU A 13 -1.77 11.98 15.06
N GLY A 14 -0.56 12.28 14.60
CA GLY A 14 0.64 11.65 15.10
C GLY A 14 1.43 12.47 16.11
N GLY A 15 0.92 13.64 16.50
CA GLY A 15 1.61 14.56 17.39
C GLY A 15 2.50 15.54 16.65
N ASP A 16 2.74 16.70 17.26
CA ASP A 16 3.59 17.76 16.71
C ASP A 16 3.24 18.21 15.29
N GLY A 17 1.96 18.14 14.95
CA GLY A 17 1.49 18.56 13.63
C GLY A 17 1.67 17.54 12.53
N TRP A 18 2.09 16.33 12.86
CA TRP A 18 2.19 15.24 11.90
C TRP A 18 0.86 14.53 11.73
N ILE A 19 0.62 14.09 10.51
CA ILE A 19 -0.54 13.26 10.19
C ILE A 19 0.00 11.90 9.78
N VAL A 20 -0.40 10.88 10.51
CA VAL A 20 -0.03 9.50 10.21
C VAL A 20 -1.07 8.92 9.27
N SER A 21 -0.61 8.25 8.24
CA SER A 21 -1.48 7.55 7.30
C SER A 21 -1.21 6.06 7.33
N SER A 22 -2.26 5.29 7.12
CA SER A 22 -2.13 3.84 7.05
C SER A 22 -3.17 3.29 6.10
N ILE A 23 -2.95 2.07 5.63
CA ILE A 23 -3.90 1.36 4.79
C ILE A 23 -4.26 0.08 5.51
N PRO A 24 -5.40 0.06 6.24
CA PRO A 24 -5.76 -1.10 7.06
C PRO A 24 -5.85 -2.42 6.30
N GLU A 25 -6.23 -2.36 5.03
CA GLU A 25 -6.33 -3.56 4.19
C GLU A 25 -4.96 -4.16 3.85
N VAL A 26 -3.89 -3.38 4.02
CA VAL A 26 -2.54 -3.84 3.73
C VAL A 26 -1.69 -3.63 4.98
N PRO A 27 -1.63 -4.62 5.88
CA PRO A 27 -0.86 -4.50 7.11
C PRO A 27 0.60 -4.15 6.84
N GLY A 28 1.13 -3.24 7.64
CA GLY A 28 2.51 -2.82 7.52
C GLY A 28 2.71 -1.54 6.71
N VAL A 29 1.67 -1.02 6.09
CA VAL A 29 1.77 0.24 5.35
C VAL A 29 1.45 1.39 6.30
N PHE A 30 2.48 2.12 6.70
CA PHE A 30 2.36 3.30 7.55
C PHE A 30 3.22 4.41 6.96
N SER A 31 2.71 5.61 7.03
CA SER A 31 3.46 6.75 6.57
C SER A 31 3.03 8.00 7.34
N GLN A 32 3.62 9.13 7.04
CA GLN A 32 3.24 10.38 7.69
C GLN A 32 3.57 11.56 6.80
N GLY A 33 2.92 12.67 7.07
CA GLY A 33 3.15 13.91 6.38
C GLY A 33 2.68 15.08 7.21
N ARG A 34 2.97 16.28 6.78
CA ARG A 34 2.54 17.50 7.45
C ARG A 34 1.11 17.88 7.08
N THR A 35 0.63 17.39 5.96
CA THR A 35 -0.74 17.61 5.49
C THR A 35 -1.33 16.26 5.11
N LYS A 36 -2.66 16.22 4.95
CA LYS A 36 -3.33 15.01 4.48
C LYS A 36 -2.86 14.62 3.09
N GLU A 37 -2.64 15.62 2.22
CA GLU A 37 -2.17 15.37 0.86
C GLU A 37 -0.79 14.73 0.86
N GLU A 38 0.11 15.26 1.68
CA GLU A 38 1.44 14.69 1.80
C GLU A 38 1.39 13.30 2.40
N ALA A 39 0.62 13.11 3.46
CA ALA A 39 0.44 11.80 4.09
C ALA A 39 -0.15 10.78 3.11
N ARG A 40 -1.05 11.23 2.23
CA ARG A 40 -1.62 10.38 1.19
C ARG A 40 -0.57 9.94 0.19
N GLU A 41 0.22 10.88 -0.31
CA GLU A 41 1.29 10.58 -1.26
C GLU A 41 2.29 9.61 -0.67
N MET A 42 2.66 9.82 0.59
CA MET A 42 3.61 8.95 1.27
C MET A 42 3.03 7.55 1.50
N ALA A 43 1.72 7.47 1.79
CA ALA A 43 1.07 6.18 1.95
C ALA A 43 1.03 5.40 0.64
N LEU A 44 0.75 6.07 -0.47
CA LEU A 44 0.71 5.42 -1.78
C LEU A 44 2.11 4.96 -2.20
N ASP A 45 3.12 5.76 -1.90
CA ASP A 45 4.51 5.40 -2.16
C ASP A 45 4.92 4.19 -1.32
N ALA A 46 4.55 4.18 -0.05
CA ALA A 46 4.84 3.05 0.83
C ALA A 46 4.11 1.78 0.37
N LEU A 47 2.90 1.91 -0.13
CA LEU A 47 2.16 0.78 -0.66
C LEU A 47 2.86 0.20 -1.88
N ALA A 48 3.32 1.04 -2.79
CA ALA A 48 4.04 0.59 -3.97
C ALA A 48 5.32 -0.15 -3.58
N GLY A 49 6.08 0.39 -2.62
CA GLY A 49 7.28 -0.26 -2.11
C GLY A 49 7.00 -1.59 -1.46
N MET A 50 5.92 -1.67 -0.69
CA MET A 50 5.52 -2.91 -0.03
C MET A 50 5.16 -4.00 -1.05
N LEU A 51 4.45 -3.63 -2.11
CA LEU A 51 4.07 -4.58 -3.15
C LEU A 51 5.29 -5.09 -3.90
N GLU A 52 6.24 -4.22 -4.19
CA GLU A 52 7.49 -4.61 -4.84
C GLU A 52 8.30 -5.55 -3.96
N LEU A 53 8.39 -5.25 -2.67
CA LEU A 53 9.12 -6.06 -1.72
C LEU A 53 8.51 -7.46 -1.62
N ARG A 54 7.19 -7.53 -1.51
CA ARG A 54 6.49 -8.81 -1.44
C ARG A 54 6.68 -9.63 -2.70
N ALA A 55 6.65 -8.98 -3.85
CA ALA A 55 6.90 -9.66 -5.13
C ALA A 55 8.31 -10.24 -5.17
N ALA A 56 9.30 -9.50 -4.65
CA ALA A 56 10.67 -9.98 -4.59
C ALA A 56 10.84 -11.14 -3.60
N GLU A 57 10.15 -11.06 -2.45
CA GLU A 57 10.21 -12.13 -1.44
C GLU A 57 9.53 -13.41 -1.90
N HIS A 58 8.54 -13.28 -2.76
CA HIS A 58 7.79 -14.41 -3.28
C HIS A 58 8.36 -14.98 -4.57
N GLN A 59 9.65 -14.86 -4.76
CA GLN A 59 10.27 -15.51 -5.91
C GLN A 59 10.15 -17.02 -5.74
N PRO A 60 9.53 -17.70 -6.69
CA PRO A 60 9.35 -19.14 -6.57
C PRO A 60 10.70 -19.86 -6.58
N GLN A 61 10.85 -20.77 -5.63
CA GLN A 61 12.05 -21.60 -5.54
C GLN A 61 12.03 -22.76 -6.53
N GLY A 62 10.88 -23.00 -7.14
CA GLY A 62 10.71 -24.08 -8.07
C GLY A 62 10.14 -23.61 -9.39
N LYS A 63 9.69 -24.55 -10.19
CA LYS A 63 9.06 -24.24 -11.46
C LYS A 63 7.72 -23.56 -11.24
N ALA A 64 7.54 -22.42 -11.90
CA ALA A 64 6.24 -21.79 -11.92
C ALA A 64 5.29 -22.63 -12.76
N VAL A 65 4.09 -22.85 -12.26
CA VAL A 65 3.04 -23.55 -13.00
C VAL A 65 2.07 -22.59 -13.66
N GLY A 66 2.27 -21.30 -13.43
CA GLY A 66 1.45 -20.26 -14.05
C GLY A 66 1.74 -18.93 -13.41
N SER A 67 1.35 -17.90 -14.08
CA SER A 67 1.42 -16.55 -13.53
C SER A 67 0.24 -15.75 -14.02
N GLU A 68 -0.17 -14.79 -13.21
CA GLU A 68 -1.31 -13.96 -13.51
C GLU A 68 -1.00 -12.52 -13.11
N SER A 69 -1.33 -11.61 -13.98
CA SER A 69 -1.18 -10.19 -13.69
C SER A 69 -2.46 -9.66 -13.06
N LEU A 70 -2.30 -9.01 -11.93
CA LEU A 70 -3.40 -8.38 -11.23
C LEU A 70 -3.28 -6.87 -11.36
N SER A 71 -4.39 -6.23 -11.70
CA SER A 71 -4.44 -4.78 -11.73
C SER A 71 -5.18 -4.31 -10.48
N ILE A 72 -4.51 -3.48 -9.70
CA ILE A 72 -5.10 -2.88 -8.52
C ILE A 72 -5.41 -1.43 -8.85
N VAL A 73 -6.69 -1.08 -8.79
CA VAL A 73 -7.11 0.30 -9.03
C VAL A 73 -7.36 0.94 -7.69
N ALA A 74 -6.55 1.93 -7.36
CA ALA A 74 -6.76 2.72 -6.16
C ALA A 74 -7.90 3.70 -6.41
N ALA A 75 -8.92 3.61 -5.60
CA ALA A 75 -10.08 4.49 -5.72
C ALA A 75 -9.83 5.84 -5.03
#